data_9614874fa6c87aa74e64942f8f9fb288
#
_entry.id   9614874fa6c87aa74e64942f8f9fb288
#
_cell.length_a   1.000
_cell.length_b   1.000
_cell.length_c   1.000
_cell.angle_alpha   90.00
_cell.angle_beta   90.00
_cell.angle_gamma   90.00
#
_symmetry.space_group_name_H-M   'P 1'
#
loop_
_entity.id
_entity.type
_entity.pdbx_description
1 polymer ?
#
loop_
_entity_poly.entity_id
_entity_poly.type
_entity_poly.pdbx_seq_one_letter_code
_entity_poly.pdbx_strand_id
1 'polypeptide(L)'
;VNEDTQSIRIDSREQHDLLLQFSREFMPKAADKLQLYKGERPIFDLLSGDEEIARALGRRDDHKSGGYLVVDQTEALTTVDVNTGGYVGARNFDDTVFKTNLEAAQAIARQLRLRNLGGIIIVDFIDMSRDDHREQVLAEFRKQLARDRVKTTAGGFSQLGLVEMTRKRTRESLAHMLCEPCLACGGQGIVKTARSVAYDVLREILREARQFTPREFRI
;
A
#
# COMPACT_ATOMS: atom_id res chain seq x y z
N VAL A 1 -3.07 -3.84 21.95
CA VAL A 1 -3.49 -5.13 22.52
C VAL A 1 -4.96 -4.99 22.91
N ASN A 2 -5.80 -5.87 22.40
CA ASN A 2 -7.23 -5.93 22.71
C ASN A 2 -7.55 -7.26 23.43
N GLU A 3 -8.83 -7.47 23.78
CA GLU A 3 -9.27 -8.67 24.48
C GLU A 3 -9.05 -9.94 23.63
N ASP A 4 -9.16 -9.83 22.29
CA ASP A 4 -8.97 -10.96 21.35
C ASP A 4 -7.49 -11.36 21.16
N THR A 5 -6.53 -10.56 21.65
CA THR A 5 -5.11 -10.88 21.55
C THR A 5 -4.80 -12.07 22.44
N GLN A 6 -4.45 -13.21 21.86
CA GLN A 6 -4.14 -14.43 22.60
C GLN A 6 -2.69 -14.47 23.08
N SER A 7 -1.73 -14.12 22.23
CA SER A 7 -0.30 -14.10 22.58
C SER A 7 0.44 -13.03 21.79
N ILE A 8 1.52 -12.52 22.38
CA ILE A 8 2.45 -11.56 21.78
C ILE A 8 3.82 -12.21 21.84
N ARG A 9 4.35 -12.65 20.71
CA ARG A 9 5.65 -13.32 20.61
C ARG A 9 6.71 -12.35 20.15
N ILE A 10 7.86 -12.36 20.80
CA ILE A 10 8.99 -11.47 20.56
C ILE A 10 10.25 -12.31 20.54
N ASP A 11 11.07 -12.21 19.51
CA ASP A 11 12.30 -12.95 19.30
C ASP A 11 13.56 -12.23 19.85
N SER A 12 13.46 -10.93 20.13
CA SER A 12 14.51 -10.18 20.83
C SER A 12 14.27 -10.21 22.33
N ARG A 13 15.26 -10.73 23.08
CA ARG A 13 15.22 -10.74 24.55
C ARG A 13 15.16 -9.34 25.12
N GLU A 14 15.97 -8.44 24.60
CA GLU A 14 16.01 -7.03 25.05
C GLU A 14 14.65 -6.35 24.89
N GLN A 15 14.04 -6.47 23.71
CA GLN A 15 12.71 -5.90 23.44
C GLN A 15 11.62 -6.58 24.26
N HIS A 16 11.72 -7.89 24.49
CA HIS A 16 10.77 -8.61 25.35
C HIS A 16 10.81 -8.06 26.79
N ASP A 17 12.00 -7.92 27.36
CA ASP A 17 12.15 -7.47 28.76
C ASP A 17 11.68 -6.02 28.93
N LEU A 18 11.97 -5.15 27.95
CA LEU A 18 11.51 -3.77 27.92
C LEU A 18 9.98 -3.67 27.83
N LEU A 19 9.36 -4.44 26.93
CA LEU A 19 7.92 -4.48 26.78
C LEU A 19 7.22 -5.13 27.98
N LEU A 20 7.86 -6.12 28.61
CA LEU A 20 7.34 -6.75 29.82
C LEU A 20 7.30 -5.77 30.99
N GLN A 21 8.36 -4.98 31.19
CA GLN A 21 8.41 -3.93 32.20
C GLN A 21 7.32 -2.89 31.95
N PHE A 22 7.24 -2.36 30.71
CA PHE A 22 6.20 -1.41 30.33
C PHE A 22 4.78 -1.96 30.53
N SER A 23 4.55 -3.22 30.15
CA SER A 23 3.24 -3.82 30.26
C SER A 23 2.81 -4.04 31.72
N ARG A 24 3.74 -4.37 32.60
CA ARG A 24 3.45 -4.52 34.05
C ARG A 24 3.00 -3.20 34.67
N GLU A 25 3.58 -2.09 34.22
CA GLU A 25 3.26 -0.76 34.74
C GLU A 25 1.95 -0.20 34.17
N PHE A 26 1.76 -0.29 32.84
CA PHE A 26 0.68 0.41 32.14
C PHE A 26 -0.46 -0.50 31.64
N MET A 27 -0.19 -1.82 31.42
CA MET A 27 -1.16 -2.74 30.84
C MET A 27 -1.01 -4.17 31.43
N PRO A 28 -1.29 -4.39 32.72
CA PRO A 28 -1.02 -5.68 33.39
C PRO A 28 -1.59 -6.90 32.65
N LYS A 29 -2.81 -6.78 32.11
CA LYS A 29 -3.46 -7.85 31.32
C LYS A 29 -2.72 -8.24 30.03
N ALA A 30 -1.84 -7.38 29.53
CA ALA A 30 -1.02 -7.67 28.37
C ALA A 30 0.30 -8.36 28.74
N ALA A 31 0.80 -8.17 29.95
CA ALA A 31 2.04 -8.77 30.42
C ALA A 31 1.99 -10.31 30.39
N ASP A 32 0.85 -10.92 30.75
CA ASP A 32 0.65 -12.36 30.75
C ASP A 32 0.62 -12.97 29.33
N LYS A 33 0.38 -12.14 28.32
CA LYS A 33 0.33 -12.53 26.91
C LYS A 33 1.68 -12.44 26.20
N LEU A 34 2.68 -11.79 26.82
CA LEU A 34 4.02 -11.63 26.28
C LEU A 34 4.81 -12.95 26.41
N GLN A 35 5.41 -13.38 25.32
CA GLN A 35 6.19 -14.62 25.24
C GLN A 35 7.49 -14.37 24.49
N LEU A 36 8.62 -14.72 25.10
CA LEU A 36 9.89 -14.74 24.40
C LEU A 36 9.93 -15.94 23.46
N TYR A 37 10.06 -15.66 22.16
CA TYR A 37 10.24 -16.69 21.15
C TYR A 37 11.71 -17.18 21.16
N LYS A 38 11.89 -18.50 21.22
CA LYS A 38 13.21 -19.16 21.31
C LYS A 38 13.42 -20.20 20.20
N GLY A 39 12.58 -20.18 19.16
CA GLY A 39 12.72 -21.11 18.03
C GLY A 39 13.97 -20.80 17.20
N GLU A 40 14.52 -21.80 16.51
CA GLU A 40 15.68 -21.64 15.63
C GLU A 40 15.33 -20.86 14.34
N ARG A 41 14.10 -20.97 13.87
CA ARG A 41 13.61 -20.23 12.69
C ARG A 41 13.23 -18.82 13.08
N PRO A 42 13.62 -17.78 12.30
CA PRO A 42 13.12 -16.43 12.52
C PRO A 42 11.59 -16.39 12.60
N ILE A 43 11.03 -15.60 13.50
CA ILE A 43 9.59 -15.59 13.76
C ILE A 43 8.79 -15.10 12.54
N PHE A 44 9.35 -14.19 11.73
CA PHE A 44 8.71 -13.69 10.52
C PHE A 44 8.67 -14.74 9.41
N ASP A 45 9.72 -15.54 9.26
CA ASP A 45 9.73 -16.69 8.33
C ASP A 45 8.64 -17.70 8.69
N LEU A 46 8.45 -17.95 9.98
CA LEU A 46 7.45 -18.91 10.47
C LEU A 46 6.01 -18.49 10.12
N LEU A 47 5.75 -17.19 10.03
CA LEU A 47 4.43 -16.61 9.83
C LEU A 47 4.29 -15.93 8.45
N SER A 48 5.26 -16.15 7.54
CA SER A 48 5.34 -15.47 6.24
C SER A 48 5.26 -13.93 6.34
N GLY A 49 5.77 -13.39 7.45
CA GLY A 49 5.74 -11.95 7.72
C GLY A 49 6.57 -11.15 6.71
N ASP A 50 7.76 -11.66 6.36
CA ASP A 50 8.66 -11.00 5.40
C ASP A 50 8.04 -10.95 4.00
N GLU A 51 7.35 -12.02 3.57
CA GLU A 51 6.64 -12.05 2.29
C GLU A 51 5.48 -11.04 2.27
N GLU A 52 4.73 -10.92 3.37
CA GLU A 52 3.65 -9.94 3.49
C GLU A 52 4.19 -8.50 3.48
N ILE A 53 5.31 -8.24 4.14
CA ILE A 53 5.98 -6.93 4.12
C ILE A 53 6.48 -6.62 2.71
N ALA A 54 7.15 -7.56 2.04
CA ALA A 54 7.61 -7.37 0.67
C ALA A 54 6.46 -7.07 -0.30
N ARG A 55 5.33 -7.80 -0.19
CA ARG A 55 4.12 -7.50 -0.97
C ARG A 55 3.54 -6.13 -0.65
N ALA A 56 3.54 -5.73 0.62
CA ALA A 56 3.05 -4.43 1.05
C ALA A 56 3.93 -3.25 0.59
N LEU A 57 5.19 -3.48 0.26
CA LEU A 57 6.07 -2.48 -0.37
C LEU A 57 5.84 -2.38 -1.88
N GLY A 58 5.24 -3.40 -2.49
CA GLY A 58 4.90 -3.39 -3.91
C GLY A 58 3.72 -2.47 -4.23
N ARG A 59 3.69 -1.95 -5.45
CA ARG A 59 2.59 -1.12 -5.95
C ARG A 59 1.31 -1.90 -6.13
N ARG A 60 1.41 -3.18 -6.51
CA ARG A 60 0.30 -4.09 -6.84
C ARG A 60 0.04 -5.08 -5.71
N ASP A 61 -1.24 -5.37 -5.45
CA ASP A 61 -1.72 -6.41 -4.53
C ASP A 61 -2.77 -7.28 -5.22
N ASP A 62 -2.42 -8.55 -5.44
CA ASP A 62 -3.26 -9.48 -6.19
C ASP A 62 -4.32 -10.13 -5.29
N HIS A 63 -5.54 -10.30 -5.82
CA HIS A 63 -6.66 -10.95 -5.15
C HIS A 63 -6.79 -12.41 -5.55
N LYS A 64 -7.43 -13.20 -4.68
CA LYS A 64 -7.69 -14.62 -4.94
C LYS A 64 -8.61 -14.85 -6.14
N SER A 65 -9.51 -13.92 -6.42
CA SER A 65 -10.41 -13.96 -7.59
C SER A 65 -9.72 -13.67 -8.92
N GLY A 66 -8.45 -13.25 -8.91
CA GLY A 66 -7.70 -12.85 -10.10
C GLY A 66 -7.71 -11.35 -10.37
N GLY A 67 -8.52 -10.56 -9.65
CA GLY A 67 -8.43 -9.12 -9.62
C GLY A 67 -7.20 -8.63 -8.85
N TYR A 68 -6.94 -7.33 -8.89
CA TYR A 68 -5.83 -6.72 -8.15
C TYR A 68 -6.07 -5.25 -7.83
N LEU A 69 -5.36 -4.76 -6.82
CA LEU A 69 -5.26 -3.35 -6.49
C LEU A 69 -3.96 -2.77 -7.03
N VAL A 70 -4.00 -1.52 -7.45
CA VAL A 70 -2.84 -0.68 -7.66
C VAL A 70 -2.90 0.45 -6.64
N VAL A 71 -1.87 0.56 -5.80
CA VAL A 71 -1.81 1.57 -4.74
C VAL A 71 -0.66 2.52 -5.03
N ASP A 72 -0.99 3.77 -5.30
CA ASP A 72 -0.04 4.83 -5.57
C ASP A 72 -0.10 5.89 -4.48
N GLN A 73 1.03 6.15 -3.88
CA GLN A 73 1.20 7.20 -2.88
C GLN A 73 1.88 8.40 -3.54
N THR A 74 1.14 9.49 -3.69
CA THR A 74 1.67 10.78 -4.18
C THR A 74 2.04 11.68 -3.00
N GLU A 75 2.58 12.87 -3.29
CA GLU A 75 2.89 13.86 -2.26
C GLU A 75 1.66 14.29 -1.45
N ALA A 76 0.52 14.46 -2.10
CA ALA A 76 -0.69 15.03 -1.49
C ALA A 76 -1.69 13.97 -1.00
N LEU A 77 -1.83 12.86 -1.71
CA LEU A 77 -2.87 11.86 -1.46
C LEU A 77 -2.42 10.44 -1.88
N THR A 78 -3.19 9.45 -1.48
CA THR A 78 -3.05 8.07 -1.94
C THR A 78 -4.20 7.74 -2.89
N THR A 79 -3.90 7.12 -4.02
CA THR A 79 -4.89 6.55 -4.92
C THR A 79 -4.87 5.03 -4.85
N VAL A 80 -6.05 4.43 -4.95
CA VAL A 80 -6.22 2.98 -5.01
C VAL A 80 -7.13 2.68 -6.19
N ASP A 81 -6.60 1.98 -7.18
CA ASP A 81 -7.29 1.56 -8.39
C ASP A 81 -7.58 0.06 -8.33
N VAL A 82 -8.83 -0.32 -8.61
CA VAL A 82 -9.33 -1.70 -8.56
C VAL A 82 -9.46 -2.26 -9.97
N ASN A 83 -8.83 -3.41 -10.22
CA ASN A 83 -8.80 -4.06 -11.53
C ASN A 83 -9.34 -5.49 -11.47
N THR A 84 -10.10 -5.92 -12.51
CA THR A 84 -10.60 -7.30 -12.63
C THR A 84 -9.51 -8.32 -12.99
N GLY A 85 -8.35 -7.86 -13.50
CA GLY A 85 -7.36 -8.74 -14.10
C GLY A 85 -7.86 -9.39 -15.40
N GLY A 86 -7.28 -10.54 -15.76
CA GLY A 86 -7.65 -11.28 -16.96
C GLY A 86 -8.93 -12.14 -16.82
N TYR A 87 -9.55 -12.20 -15.66
CA TYR A 87 -10.71 -13.04 -15.42
C TYR A 87 -12.01 -12.27 -15.67
N VAL A 88 -12.45 -12.30 -16.91
CA VAL A 88 -13.82 -11.89 -17.29
C VAL A 88 -14.64 -13.18 -17.42
N GLY A 89 -15.33 -13.57 -16.35
CA GLY A 89 -16.25 -14.70 -16.37
C GLY A 89 -17.34 -14.46 -17.42
N ALA A 90 -17.39 -15.33 -18.43
CA ALA A 90 -18.11 -15.12 -19.67
C ALA A 90 -19.66 -15.08 -19.57
N ARG A 91 -20.25 -15.27 -18.40
CA ARG A 91 -21.72 -15.37 -18.26
C ARG A 91 -22.39 -14.25 -17.48
N ASN A 92 -21.68 -13.51 -16.64
CA ASN A 92 -22.26 -12.40 -15.89
C ASN A 92 -21.16 -11.39 -15.47
N PHE A 93 -20.90 -10.44 -16.38
CA PHE A 93 -19.88 -9.39 -16.15
C PHE A 93 -20.19 -8.59 -14.88
N ASP A 94 -21.45 -8.19 -14.68
CA ASP A 94 -21.89 -7.40 -13.53
C ASP A 94 -21.62 -8.11 -12.18
N ASP A 95 -21.89 -9.43 -12.11
CA ASP A 95 -21.63 -10.22 -10.92
C ASP A 95 -20.12 -10.39 -10.65
N THR A 96 -19.32 -10.47 -11.70
CA THR A 96 -17.86 -10.55 -11.58
C THR A 96 -17.30 -9.24 -11.03
N VAL A 97 -17.71 -8.10 -11.59
CA VAL A 97 -17.35 -6.76 -11.11
C VAL A 97 -17.76 -6.59 -9.65
N PHE A 98 -18.99 -6.93 -9.31
CA PHE A 98 -19.51 -6.82 -7.96
C PHE A 98 -18.69 -7.63 -6.94
N LYS A 99 -18.38 -8.90 -7.26
CA LYS A 99 -17.55 -9.77 -6.40
C LYS A 99 -16.13 -9.23 -6.26
N THR A 100 -15.54 -8.77 -7.35
CA THR A 100 -14.19 -8.17 -7.34
C THR A 100 -14.17 -6.92 -6.46
N ASN A 101 -15.17 -6.05 -6.58
CA ASN A 101 -15.27 -4.85 -5.74
C ASN A 101 -15.50 -5.17 -4.26
N LEU A 102 -16.27 -6.21 -3.92
CA LEU A 102 -16.43 -6.66 -2.53
C LEU A 102 -15.10 -7.18 -1.96
N GLU A 103 -14.35 -7.96 -2.73
CA GLU A 103 -13.02 -8.45 -2.31
C GLU A 103 -12.04 -7.26 -2.18
N ALA A 104 -12.06 -6.34 -3.14
CA ALA A 104 -11.27 -5.13 -3.11
C ALA A 104 -11.55 -4.27 -1.86
N ALA A 105 -12.82 -4.10 -1.47
CA ALA A 105 -13.19 -3.36 -0.26
C ALA A 105 -12.53 -3.91 1.01
N GLN A 106 -12.42 -5.25 1.11
CA GLN A 106 -11.74 -5.92 2.22
C GLN A 106 -10.21 -5.76 2.14
N ALA A 107 -9.66 -5.95 0.94
CA ALA A 107 -8.23 -5.84 0.69
C ALA A 107 -7.72 -4.41 0.91
N ILE A 108 -8.44 -3.39 0.42
CA ILE A 108 -8.09 -1.97 0.62
C ILE A 108 -7.99 -1.66 2.11
N ALA A 109 -9.01 -1.97 2.89
CA ALA A 109 -9.01 -1.71 4.33
C ALA A 109 -7.84 -2.43 5.04
N ARG A 110 -7.44 -3.64 4.58
CA ARG A 110 -6.26 -4.36 5.07
C ARG A 110 -4.97 -3.65 4.68
N GLN A 111 -4.82 -3.25 3.41
CA GLN A 111 -3.63 -2.58 2.89
C GLN A 111 -3.41 -1.21 3.54
N LEU A 112 -4.46 -0.45 3.80
CA LEU A 112 -4.36 0.83 4.51
C LEU A 112 -3.74 0.67 5.91
N ARG A 113 -4.10 -0.39 6.63
CA ARG A 113 -3.51 -0.71 7.95
C ARG A 113 -2.09 -1.23 7.83
N LEU A 114 -1.84 -2.18 6.94
CA LEU A 114 -0.54 -2.83 6.76
C LEU A 114 0.53 -1.84 6.31
N ARG A 115 0.22 -1.03 5.30
CA ARG A 115 1.11 0.02 4.77
C ARG A 115 1.11 1.29 5.60
N ASN A 116 0.25 1.39 6.60
CA ASN A 116 0.00 2.57 7.43
C ASN A 116 -0.23 3.85 6.59
N LEU A 117 -1.06 3.74 5.56
CA LEU A 117 -1.43 4.87 4.71
C LEU A 117 -2.40 5.79 5.44
N GLY A 118 -2.20 7.09 5.29
CA GLY A 118 -3.03 8.10 5.94
C GLY A 118 -3.09 9.40 5.14
N GLY A 119 -3.97 10.29 5.54
CA GLY A 119 -4.30 11.51 4.82
C GLY A 119 -5.53 11.30 3.94
N ILE A 120 -5.57 11.97 2.79
CA ILE A 120 -6.62 11.83 1.77
C ILE A 120 -6.33 10.56 0.96
N ILE A 121 -7.35 9.73 0.75
CA ILE A 121 -7.28 8.50 -0.02
C ILE A 121 -8.46 8.48 -0.98
N ILE A 122 -8.19 8.26 -2.25
CA ILE A 122 -9.19 8.14 -3.31
C ILE A 122 -9.20 6.69 -3.77
N VAL A 123 -10.37 6.07 -3.76
CA VAL A 123 -10.55 4.70 -4.22
C VAL A 123 -11.39 4.71 -5.50
N ASP A 124 -10.84 4.12 -6.54
CA ASP A 124 -11.49 3.88 -7.82
C ASP A 124 -11.94 2.42 -7.89
N PHE A 125 -13.21 2.17 -7.60
CA PHE A 125 -13.82 0.86 -7.76
C PHE A 125 -14.21 0.67 -9.22
N ILE A 126 -14.21 -0.58 -9.67
CA ILE A 126 -14.68 -0.91 -11.02
C ILE A 126 -16.13 -0.44 -11.16
N ASP A 127 -16.43 0.20 -12.28
CA ASP A 127 -17.78 0.74 -12.55
C ASP A 127 -18.87 -0.32 -12.39
N MET A 128 -19.92 0.04 -11.66
CA MET A 128 -21.10 -0.79 -11.42
C MET A 128 -22.34 -0.10 -12.00
N SER A 129 -23.08 -0.83 -12.83
CA SER A 129 -24.32 -0.35 -13.44
C SER A 129 -25.47 -0.26 -12.44
N ARG A 130 -25.47 -1.08 -11.38
CA ARG A 130 -26.54 -1.24 -10.41
C ARG A 130 -26.24 -0.47 -9.12
N ASP A 131 -27.20 0.34 -8.67
CA ASP A 131 -27.06 1.12 -7.43
C ASP A 131 -27.03 0.23 -6.18
N ASP A 132 -27.77 -0.88 -6.16
CA ASP A 132 -27.74 -1.84 -5.05
C ASP A 132 -26.37 -2.51 -4.88
N HIS A 133 -25.62 -2.75 -5.95
CA HIS A 133 -24.24 -3.22 -5.89
C HIS A 133 -23.31 -2.16 -5.30
N ARG A 134 -23.43 -0.90 -5.69
CA ARG A 134 -22.67 0.22 -5.14
C ARG A 134 -22.90 0.37 -3.63
N GLU A 135 -24.16 0.30 -3.20
CA GLU A 135 -24.51 0.38 -1.78
C GLU A 135 -23.90 -0.77 -0.97
N GLN A 136 -23.97 -2.01 -1.47
CA GLN A 136 -23.40 -3.17 -0.80
C GLN A 136 -21.87 -3.12 -0.71
N VAL A 137 -21.19 -2.70 -1.78
CA VAL A 137 -19.72 -2.51 -1.78
C VAL A 137 -19.32 -1.45 -0.77
N LEU A 138 -20.03 -0.31 -0.74
CA LEU A 138 -19.78 0.76 0.21
C LEU A 138 -20.04 0.34 1.65
N ALA A 139 -21.10 -0.43 1.90
CA ALA A 139 -21.42 -0.98 3.22
C ALA A 139 -20.32 -1.95 3.70
N GLU A 140 -19.87 -2.86 2.83
CA GLU A 140 -18.76 -3.77 3.16
C GLU A 140 -17.48 -2.99 3.41
N PHE A 141 -17.16 -1.99 2.59
CA PHE A 141 -15.98 -1.15 2.77
C PHE A 141 -15.99 -0.45 4.13
N ARG A 142 -17.10 0.21 4.48
CA ARG A 142 -17.26 0.87 5.80
C ARG A 142 -17.16 -0.11 6.96
N LYS A 143 -17.73 -1.31 6.83
CA LYS A 143 -17.61 -2.39 7.81
C LYS A 143 -16.16 -2.83 8.03
N GLN A 144 -15.37 -2.94 6.97
CA GLN A 144 -13.95 -3.30 7.07
C GLN A 144 -13.10 -2.15 7.65
N LEU A 145 -13.41 -0.89 7.30
CA LEU A 145 -12.78 0.28 7.89
C LEU A 145 -13.07 0.42 9.38
N ALA A 146 -14.26 0.03 9.85
CA ALA A 146 -14.62 0.06 11.27
C ALA A 146 -13.75 -0.85 12.15
N ARG A 147 -13.03 -1.81 11.57
CA ARG A 147 -12.03 -2.65 12.27
C ARG A 147 -10.71 -1.92 12.52
N ASP A 148 -10.51 -0.77 11.88
CA ASP A 148 -9.31 0.03 12.09
C ASP A 148 -9.42 0.81 13.41
N ARG A 149 -8.34 0.81 14.19
CA ARG A 149 -8.25 1.61 15.43
C ARG A 149 -8.00 3.09 15.17
N VAL A 150 -7.53 3.39 13.96
CA VAL A 150 -7.27 4.76 13.51
C VAL A 150 -8.57 5.34 12.96
N LYS A 151 -8.88 6.58 13.35
CA LYS A 151 -10.08 7.27 12.86
C LYS A 151 -10.05 7.37 11.33
N THR A 152 -11.08 6.82 10.70
CA THR A 152 -11.34 6.88 9.26
C THR A 152 -12.69 7.53 9.00
N THR A 153 -12.82 8.21 7.88
CA THR A 153 -14.10 8.75 7.39
C THR A 153 -14.19 8.47 5.90
N ALA A 154 -15.21 7.75 5.46
CA ALA A 154 -15.44 7.42 4.06
C ALA A 154 -16.77 8.01 3.58
N GLY A 155 -16.74 8.73 2.48
CA GLY A 155 -17.90 9.27 1.77
C GLY A 155 -18.73 8.19 1.08
N GLY A 156 -19.64 8.63 0.22
CA GLY A 156 -20.32 7.80 -0.79
C GLY A 156 -19.57 7.81 -2.10
N PHE A 157 -20.12 7.12 -3.11
CA PHE A 157 -19.65 7.28 -4.48
C PHE A 157 -19.89 8.71 -4.96
N SER A 158 -18.88 9.34 -5.51
CA SER A 158 -18.96 10.65 -6.15
C SER A 158 -19.67 10.54 -7.52
N GLN A 159 -19.92 11.67 -8.18
CA GLN A 159 -20.45 11.69 -9.55
C GLN A 159 -19.50 11.02 -10.56
N LEU A 160 -18.21 10.94 -10.24
CA LEU A 160 -17.20 10.27 -11.06
C LEU A 160 -17.03 8.78 -10.72
N GLY A 161 -17.86 8.21 -9.82
CA GLY A 161 -17.74 6.83 -9.39
C GLY A 161 -16.63 6.56 -8.34
N LEU A 162 -15.97 7.60 -7.84
CA LEU A 162 -14.87 7.48 -6.88
C LEU A 162 -15.39 7.50 -5.43
N VAL A 163 -14.70 6.79 -4.54
CA VAL A 163 -14.94 6.89 -3.09
C VAL A 163 -13.82 7.67 -2.44
N GLU A 164 -14.18 8.81 -1.86
CA GLU A 164 -13.27 9.68 -1.14
C GLU A 164 -13.27 9.32 0.34
N MET A 165 -12.07 9.18 0.92
CA MET A 165 -11.94 8.91 2.34
C MET A 165 -10.75 9.63 2.96
N THR A 166 -10.78 9.74 4.29
CA THR A 166 -9.64 10.19 5.07
C THR A 166 -9.31 9.19 6.16
N ARG A 167 -8.02 9.01 6.41
CA ARG A 167 -7.50 8.23 7.53
C ARG A 167 -6.47 9.07 8.29
N LYS A 168 -6.62 9.19 9.61
CA LYS A 168 -5.70 9.98 10.42
C LYS A 168 -4.28 9.44 10.28
N ARG A 169 -3.30 10.32 9.99
CA ARG A 169 -1.88 9.95 10.03
C ARG A 169 -1.44 9.83 11.48
N THR A 170 -0.96 8.65 11.88
CA THR A 170 -0.47 8.38 13.24
C THR A 170 1.04 8.22 13.29
N ARG A 171 1.63 7.76 12.20
CA ARG A 171 3.06 7.56 11.96
C ARG A 171 3.33 7.49 10.47
N GLU A 172 4.59 7.40 10.09
CA GLU A 172 5.02 7.28 8.69
C GLU A 172 4.52 5.98 8.04
N SER A 173 4.40 5.99 6.70
CA SER A 173 4.02 4.79 5.96
C SER A 173 5.13 3.74 5.99
N LEU A 174 4.76 2.47 5.76
CA LEU A 174 5.71 1.36 5.72
C LEU A 174 6.83 1.60 4.70
N ALA A 175 6.49 2.11 3.51
CA ALA A 175 7.47 2.44 2.48
C ALA A 175 8.44 3.54 2.93
N HIS A 176 7.97 4.57 3.62
CA HIS A 176 8.84 5.63 4.11
C HIS A 176 9.82 5.16 5.20
N MET A 177 9.40 4.17 6.00
CA MET A 177 10.25 3.57 7.05
C MET A 177 11.30 2.59 6.51
N LEU A 178 11.01 1.89 5.41
CA LEU A 178 11.82 0.75 4.94
C LEU A 178 12.51 1.00 3.59
N CYS A 179 12.14 2.05 2.85
CA CYS A 179 12.65 2.31 1.51
C CYS A 179 13.25 3.71 1.41
N GLU A 180 14.13 3.87 0.42
CA GLU A 180 14.70 5.14 -0.01
C GLU A 180 14.40 5.38 -1.49
N PRO A 181 14.44 6.63 -1.98
CA PRO A 181 14.25 6.93 -3.39
C PRO A 181 15.29 6.20 -4.26
N CYS A 182 14.84 5.63 -5.38
CA CYS A 182 15.73 4.97 -6.33
C CYS A 182 16.73 5.97 -6.92
N LEU A 183 18.03 5.69 -6.80
CA LEU A 183 19.09 6.58 -7.30
C LEU A 183 19.07 6.73 -8.83
N ALA A 184 18.59 5.71 -9.57
CA ALA A 184 18.55 5.75 -11.04
C ALA A 184 17.48 6.72 -11.59
N CYS A 185 16.31 6.77 -10.95
CA CYS A 185 15.18 7.59 -11.43
C CYS A 185 14.73 8.67 -10.44
N GLY A 186 15.40 8.83 -9.31
CA GLY A 186 15.01 9.79 -8.27
C GLY A 186 13.59 9.56 -7.73
N GLY A 187 13.10 8.32 -7.76
CA GLY A 187 11.74 7.98 -7.34
C GLY A 187 10.67 8.12 -8.44
N GLN A 188 11.03 8.55 -9.65
CA GLN A 188 10.07 8.79 -10.74
C GLN A 188 9.51 7.49 -11.37
N GLY A 189 10.21 6.33 -11.19
CA GLY A 189 9.81 5.05 -11.80
C GLY A 189 10.09 4.93 -13.30
N ILE A 190 10.61 5.98 -13.93
CA ILE A 190 10.98 6.04 -15.36
C ILE A 190 12.34 6.68 -15.53
N VAL A 191 13.04 6.30 -16.60
CA VAL A 191 14.30 6.92 -17.03
C VAL A 191 14.22 7.25 -18.51
N LYS A 192 15.00 8.24 -18.97
CA LYS A 192 15.10 8.56 -20.40
C LYS A 192 15.62 7.33 -21.17
N THR A 193 15.07 7.12 -22.35
CA THR A 193 15.60 6.07 -23.24
C THR A 193 17.01 6.47 -23.72
N ALA A 194 17.85 5.47 -24.06
CA ALA A 194 19.19 5.70 -24.61
C ALA A 194 19.15 6.65 -25.83
N ARG A 195 18.11 6.50 -26.68
CA ARG A 195 17.90 7.39 -27.83
C ARG A 195 17.66 8.85 -27.42
N SER A 196 16.85 9.08 -26.37
CA SER A 196 16.59 10.43 -25.84
C SER A 196 17.86 11.05 -25.26
N VAL A 197 18.65 10.25 -24.54
CA VAL A 197 19.94 10.69 -24.01
C VAL A 197 20.91 11.06 -25.13
N ALA A 198 21.00 10.23 -26.19
CA ALA A 198 21.81 10.53 -27.35
C ALA A 198 21.43 11.87 -28.03
N TYR A 199 20.12 12.14 -28.15
CA TYR A 199 19.67 13.42 -28.67
C TYR A 199 19.98 14.60 -27.75
N ASP A 200 19.95 14.41 -26.44
CA ASP A 200 20.35 15.46 -25.48
C ASP A 200 21.84 15.79 -25.65
N VAL A 201 22.69 14.76 -25.74
CA VAL A 201 24.14 14.92 -25.99
C VAL A 201 24.39 15.67 -27.31
N LEU A 202 23.73 15.28 -28.41
CA LEU A 202 23.88 15.97 -29.70
C LEU A 202 23.43 17.42 -29.63
N ARG A 203 22.34 17.72 -28.94
CA ARG A 203 21.89 19.12 -28.74
C ARG A 203 22.89 19.93 -27.94
N GLU A 204 23.49 19.34 -26.94
CA GLU A 204 24.52 20.02 -26.14
C GLU A 204 25.77 20.31 -26.97
N ILE A 205 26.26 19.35 -27.75
CA ILE A 205 27.36 19.52 -28.68
C ILE A 205 27.06 20.70 -29.64
N LEU A 206 25.87 20.75 -30.23
CA LEU A 206 25.46 21.82 -31.13
C LEU A 206 25.39 23.18 -30.45
N ARG A 207 24.96 23.23 -29.18
CA ARG A 207 24.90 24.45 -28.37
C ARG A 207 26.28 24.97 -28.09
N GLU A 208 27.17 24.13 -27.62
CA GLU A 208 28.57 24.46 -27.34
C GLU A 208 29.33 24.86 -28.62
N ALA A 209 29.10 24.17 -29.74
CA ALA A 209 29.71 24.51 -31.04
C ALA A 209 29.30 25.89 -31.55
N ARG A 210 28.10 26.39 -31.21
CA ARG A 210 27.63 27.72 -31.60
C ARG A 210 28.15 28.83 -30.70
N GLN A 211 28.38 28.53 -29.42
CA GLN A 211 28.85 29.53 -28.44
C GLN A 211 30.37 29.63 -28.41
N PHE A 212 31.05 28.52 -28.56
CA PHE A 212 32.48 28.39 -28.46
C PHE A 212 32.94 27.61 -29.70
N THR A 213 33.99 27.97 -30.35
CA THR A 213 34.58 27.26 -31.48
C THR A 213 35.55 26.15 -30.98
N PRO A 214 35.04 25.07 -30.36
CA PRO A 214 35.88 24.04 -29.76
C PRO A 214 36.54 23.21 -30.86
N ARG A 215 37.80 22.80 -30.62
CA ARG A 215 38.53 21.93 -31.53
C ARG A 215 38.14 20.45 -31.38
N GLU A 216 37.62 20.08 -30.21
CA GLU A 216 37.30 18.68 -29.87
C GLU A 216 36.18 18.65 -28.83
N PHE A 217 35.26 17.67 -28.94
CA PHE A 217 34.29 17.31 -27.93
C PHE A 217 34.64 15.94 -27.37
N ARG A 218 34.71 15.80 -26.04
CA ARG A 218 34.82 14.49 -25.34
C ARG A 218 33.51 14.21 -24.65
N ILE A 219 32.92 13.03 -24.93
CA ILE A 219 31.65 12.58 -24.44
C ILE A 219 31.88 11.43 -23.48
#